data_04aa582e059238d896c8bfbf669248d9
#
_entry.id   04aa582e059238d896c8bfbf669248d9
#
_cell.length_a   1.000
_cell.length_b   1.000
_cell.length_c   1.000
_cell.angle_alpha   90.00
_cell.angle_beta   90.00
_cell.angle_gamma   90.00
#
_symmetry.space_group_name_H-M   'P 1'
#
loop_
_entity.id
_entity.type
_entity.pdbx_description
1 polymer ?
#
loop_
_entity_poly.entity_id
_entity_poly.type
_entity_poly.pdbx_seq_one_letter_code
_entity_poly.pdbx_strand_id
1 'polypeptide(L)'
;LRHGAQPTERVQKLLQIVLLGQPELKEILSRQELRQLRQRILVYCELQALSEEDTSHYIQHRLTLAGANGRPTFTRWALRAIHRQSGGVPRIVNTLCDRALLSAFVRESHEVSYWDVRRARRDLANLAP
;
A
#
# COMPACT_ATOMS: atom_id res chain seq x y z
N LEU A 1 17.88 -1.77 -61.71
CA LEU A 1 17.42 -2.64 -60.62
C LEU A 1 17.26 -1.79 -59.37
N ARG A 2 16.01 -1.34 -59.10
CA ARG A 2 15.66 -0.58 -57.88
C ARG A 2 15.23 -1.59 -56.85
N HIS A 3 16.02 -1.75 -55.79
CA HIS A 3 15.58 -2.41 -54.59
C HIS A 3 14.68 -1.44 -53.82
N GLY A 4 13.38 -1.73 -53.86
CA GLY A 4 12.41 -1.05 -53.02
C GLY A 4 12.66 -1.45 -51.56
N ALA A 5 13.09 -0.49 -50.76
CA ALA A 5 13.06 -0.63 -49.32
C ALA A 5 11.59 -0.73 -48.87
N GLN A 6 11.19 -1.87 -48.37
CA GLN A 6 9.91 -2.03 -47.72
C GLN A 6 9.88 -1.13 -46.49
N PRO A 7 8.82 -0.35 -46.28
CA PRO A 7 8.66 0.39 -45.04
C PRO A 7 8.52 -0.63 -43.90
N THR A 8 9.43 -0.60 -42.95
CA THR A 8 9.31 -1.28 -41.67
C THR A 8 8.05 -0.74 -40.99
N GLU A 9 6.96 -1.48 -41.07
CA GLU A 9 5.78 -1.20 -40.26
C GLU A 9 6.22 -1.18 -38.79
N ARG A 10 6.29 0.01 -38.24
CA ARG A 10 6.42 0.20 -36.78
C ARG A 10 5.14 -0.33 -36.18
N VAL A 11 5.18 -1.56 -35.67
CA VAL A 11 4.10 -2.11 -34.86
C VAL A 11 3.97 -1.24 -33.61
N GLN A 12 3.08 -0.27 -33.68
CA GLN A 12 2.73 0.54 -32.51
C GLN A 12 1.92 -0.36 -31.59
N LYS A 13 2.43 -0.58 -30.39
CA LYS A 13 1.65 -1.21 -29.32
C LYS A 13 0.56 -0.24 -28.89
N LEU A 14 -0.67 -0.46 -29.37
CA LEU A 14 -1.80 0.43 -29.14
C LEU A 14 -2.50 0.19 -27.78
N LEU A 15 -2.18 -0.93 -27.12
CA LEU A 15 -2.85 -1.33 -25.89
C LEU A 15 -1.85 -1.91 -24.89
N GLN A 16 -1.92 -1.42 -23.65
CA GLN A 16 -1.25 -2.01 -22.49
C GLN A 16 -2.32 -2.49 -21.52
N ILE A 17 -2.17 -3.73 -21.02
CA ILE A 17 -3.08 -4.33 -20.06
C ILE A 17 -2.33 -4.56 -18.76
N VAL A 18 -2.90 -4.07 -17.66
CA VAL A 18 -2.42 -4.30 -16.31
C VAL A 18 -3.45 -5.17 -15.58
N LEU A 19 -3.01 -6.32 -15.09
CA LEU A 19 -3.83 -7.20 -14.27
C LEU A 19 -3.45 -6.97 -12.81
N LEU A 20 -4.43 -6.61 -12.00
CA LEU A 20 -4.27 -6.37 -10.57
C LEU A 20 -5.23 -7.28 -9.81
N GLY A 21 -4.72 -7.95 -8.77
CA GLY A 21 -5.52 -8.84 -7.95
C GLY A 21 -4.82 -9.23 -6.66
N GLN A 22 -5.55 -9.93 -5.81
CA GLN A 22 -5.03 -10.54 -4.59
C GLN A 22 -4.17 -11.78 -4.91
N PRO A 23 -3.49 -12.42 -3.94
CA PRO A 23 -2.63 -13.58 -4.16
C PRO A 23 -3.28 -14.72 -4.96
N GLU A 24 -4.61 -14.87 -4.87
CA GLU A 24 -5.39 -15.84 -5.63
C GLU A 24 -5.30 -15.63 -7.15
N LEU A 25 -5.00 -14.40 -7.60
CA LEU A 25 -4.78 -14.13 -9.02
C LEU A 25 -3.60 -14.96 -9.57
N LYS A 26 -2.57 -15.18 -8.76
CA LYS A 26 -1.42 -16.03 -9.12
C LYS A 26 -1.85 -17.47 -9.36
N GLU A 27 -2.73 -17.99 -8.51
CA GLU A 27 -3.27 -19.34 -8.65
C GLU A 27 -4.15 -19.45 -9.91
N ILE A 28 -4.99 -18.46 -10.17
CA ILE A 28 -5.82 -18.40 -11.36
C ILE A 28 -4.95 -18.39 -12.62
N LEU A 29 -3.93 -17.54 -12.68
CA LEU A 29 -3.00 -17.44 -13.80
C LEU A 29 -2.15 -18.71 -14.00
N SER A 30 -1.99 -19.54 -12.95
CA SER A 30 -1.26 -20.81 -13.06
C SER A 30 -2.04 -21.91 -13.74
N ARG A 31 -3.36 -21.76 -13.92
CA ARG A 31 -4.22 -22.75 -14.58
C ARG A 31 -3.78 -23.01 -16.02
N GLN A 32 -3.91 -24.24 -16.45
CA GLN A 32 -3.48 -24.66 -17.79
C GLN A 32 -4.21 -23.91 -18.91
N GLU A 33 -5.48 -23.59 -18.71
CA GLU A 33 -6.32 -22.85 -19.65
C GLU A 33 -5.78 -21.44 -19.93
N LEU A 34 -5.08 -20.83 -18.98
CA LEU A 34 -4.53 -19.48 -19.06
C LEU A 34 -3.04 -19.45 -19.45
N ARG A 35 -2.49 -20.58 -19.88
CA ARG A 35 -1.08 -20.69 -20.25
C ARG A 35 -0.68 -19.67 -21.32
N GLN A 36 -1.51 -19.45 -22.33
CA GLN A 36 -1.23 -18.50 -23.43
C GLN A 36 -1.23 -17.05 -22.91
N LEU A 37 -2.17 -16.71 -22.02
CA LEU A 37 -2.20 -15.39 -21.36
C LEU A 37 -0.94 -15.17 -20.52
N ARG A 38 -0.57 -16.14 -19.69
CA ARG A 38 0.62 -16.08 -18.84
C ARG A 38 1.89 -15.85 -19.64
N GLN A 39 2.04 -16.48 -20.83
CA GLN A 39 3.19 -16.29 -21.69
C GLN A 39 3.31 -14.87 -22.26
N ARG A 40 2.23 -14.09 -22.27
CA ARG A 40 2.20 -12.71 -22.73
C ARG A 40 2.44 -11.69 -21.60
N ILE A 41 2.46 -12.13 -20.34
CA ILE A 41 2.78 -11.27 -19.21
C ILE A 41 4.28 -11.03 -19.19
N LEU A 42 4.69 -9.80 -19.47
CA LEU A 42 6.09 -9.40 -19.55
C LEU A 42 6.67 -9.01 -18.19
N VAL A 43 5.83 -8.48 -17.30
CA VAL A 43 6.23 -7.99 -15.98
C VAL A 43 5.30 -8.59 -14.94
N TYR A 44 5.88 -9.16 -13.91
CA TYR A 44 5.18 -9.65 -12.72
C TYR A 44 5.75 -8.94 -11.50
N CYS A 45 4.88 -8.36 -10.70
CA CYS A 45 5.25 -7.68 -9.47
C CYS A 45 4.31 -8.10 -8.34
N GLU A 46 4.88 -8.50 -7.22
CA GLU A 46 4.14 -8.81 -6.00
C GLU A 46 4.40 -7.71 -4.97
N LEU A 47 3.34 -7.06 -4.51
CA LEU A 47 3.44 -6.01 -3.50
C LEU A 47 3.61 -6.66 -2.13
N GLN A 48 4.75 -6.39 -1.50
CA GLN A 48 5.05 -6.84 -0.16
C GLN A 48 4.47 -5.89 0.89
N ALA A 49 4.27 -6.39 2.10
CA ALA A 49 3.97 -5.54 3.25
C ALA A 49 5.13 -4.55 3.49
N LEU A 50 4.80 -3.37 4.00
CA LEU A 50 5.79 -2.34 4.32
C LEU A 50 6.70 -2.80 5.47
N SER A 51 7.99 -2.50 5.37
CA SER A 51 8.92 -2.62 6.50
C SER A 51 8.58 -1.63 7.62
N GLU A 52 9.24 -1.72 8.77
CA GLU A 52 9.06 -0.75 9.86
C GLU A 52 9.44 0.67 9.41
N GLU A 53 10.52 0.80 8.66
CA GLU A 53 11.01 2.06 8.11
C GLU A 53 10.04 2.62 7.06
N ASP A 54 9.63 1.79 6.09
CA ASP A 54 8.67 2.19 5.07
C ASP A 54 7.31 2.55 5.65
N THR A 55 6.86 1.87 6.72
CA THR A 55 5.64 2.21 7.44
C THR A 55 5.73 3.62 8.03
N SER A 56 6.87 3.97 8.60
CA SER A 56 7.11 5.30 9.17
C SER A 56 7.10 6.38 8.09
N HIS A 57 7.82 6.15 6.98
CA HIS A 57 7.85 7.06 5.83
C HIS A 57 6.46 7.20 5.19
N TYR A 58 5.72 6.11 5.07
CA TYR A 58 4.36 6.11 4.55
C TYR A 58 3.43 6.99 5.38
N ILE A 59 3.45 6.86 6.71
CA ILE A 59 2.64 7.68 7.63
C ILE A 59 3.01 9.15 7.47
N GLN A 60 4.30 9.48 7.47
CA GLN A 60 4.78 10.84 7.32
C GLN A 60 4.36 11.46 5.98
N HIS A 61 4.51 10.71 4.90
CA HIS A 61 4.08 11.13 3.57
C HIS A 61 2.58 11.42 3.52
N ARG A 62 1.76 10.55 4.09
CA ARG A 62 0.31 10.74 4.18
C ARG A 62 -0.08 11.99 4.96
N LEU A 63 0.59 12.27 6.08
CA LEU A 63 0.38 13.49 6.87
C LEU A 63 0.74 14.74 6.07
N THR A 64 1.88 14.71 5.36
CA THR A 64 2.30 15.84 4.51
C THR A 64 1.29 16.11 3.40
N LEU A 65 0.81 15.07 2.71
CA LEU A 65 -0.24 15.22 1.68
C LEU A 65 -1.55 15.76 2.24
N ALA A 66 -1.87 15.46 3.50
CA ALA A 66 -3.04 15.98 4.18
C ALA A 66 -2.86 17.44 4.68
N GLY A 67 -1.71 18.06 4.40
CA GLY A 67 -1.44 19.45 4.79
C GLY A 67 -0.87 19.61 6.21
N ALA A 68 -0.35 18.55 6.81
CA ALA A 68 0.29 18.63 8.11
C ALA A 68 1.62 19.39 8.01
N ASN A 69 1.66 20.61 8.52
CA ASN A 69 2.86 21.46 8.60
C ASN A 69 3.66 21.16 9.87
N GLY A 70 4.16 19.91 10.02
CA GLY A 70 4.90 19.47 11.18
C GLY A 70 4.05 19.04 12.39
N ARG A 71 2.72 19.14 12.31
CA ARG A 71 1.77 18.65 13.33
C ARG A 71 0.51 18.09 12.67
N PRO A 72 -0.09 17.00 13.20
CA PRO A 72 0.36 16.20 14.35
C PRO A 72 1.61 15.36 14.05
N THR A 73 2.32 14.93 15.09
CA THR A 73 3.49 14.04 15.00
C THR A 73 3.19 12.69 15.65
N PHE A 74 3.93 11.67 15.27
CA PHE A 74 3.87 10.34 15.90
C PHE A 74 5.19 10.08 16.64
N THR A 75 5.12 9.62 17.89
CA THR A 75 6.31 9.18 18.60
C THR A 75 6.89 7.92 17.93
N ARG A 76 8.20 7.69 18.10
CA ARG A 76 8.88 6.48 17.60
C ARG A 76 8.20 5.19 18.09
N TRP A 77 7.74 5.18 19.33
CA TRP A 77 7.03 4.04 19.90
C TRP A 77 5.63 3.83 19.30
N ALA A 78 4.95 4.91 18.94
CA ALA A 78 3.67 4.84 18.22
C ALA A 78 3.87 4.24 16.82
N LEU A 79 4.85 4.72 16.05
CA LEU A 79 5.16 4.20 14.71
C LEU A 79 5.50 2.71 14.74
N ARG A 80 6.34 2.29 15.68
CA ARG A 80 6.70 0.88 15.88
C ARG A 80 5.50 0.03 16.26
N ALA A 81 4.62 0.54 17.12
CA ALA A 81 3.39 -0.15 17.51
C ALA A 81 2.43 -0.31 16.34
N ILE A 82 2.28 0.72 15.49
CA ILE A 82 1.45 0.66 14.29
C ILE A 82 1.98 -0.41 13.34
N HIS A 83 3.29 -0.39 13.03
CA HIS A 83 3.90 -1.41 12.17
C HIS A 83 3.66 -2.83 12.70
N ARG A 84 3.95 -3.07 13.98
CA ARG A 84 3.78 -4.38 14.61
C ARG A 84 2.34 -4.88 14.54
N GLN A 85 1.36 -4.00 14.70
CA GLN A 85 -0.06 -4.36 14.73
C GLN A 85 -0.68 -4.48 13.35
N SER A 86 -0.16 -3.72 12.38
CA SER A 86 -0.64 -3.74 10.99
C SER A 86 0.04 -4.82 10.14
N GLY A 87 1.18 -5.36 10.60
CA GLY A 87 2.04 -6.20 9.77
C GLY A 87 2.55 -5.48 8.52
N GLY A 88 2.58 -4.15 8.52
CA GLY A 88 2.98 -3.34 7.36
C GLY A 88 1.93 -3.27 6.25
N VAL A 89 0.69 -3.73 6.50
CA VAL A 89 -0.40 -3.66 5.51
C VAL A 89 -0.98 -2.24 5.49
N PRO A 90 -0.88 -1.48 4.36
CA PRO A 90 -1.24 -0.06 4.31
C PRO A 90 -2.68 0.24 4.75
N ARG A 91 -3.63 -0.61 4.40
CA ARG A 91 -5.02 -0.47 4.82
C ARG A 91 -5.16 -0.48 6.34
N ILE A 92 -4.46 -1.40 7.02
CA ILE A 92 -4.52 -1.53 8.48
C ILE A 92 -3.73 -0.38 9.13
N VAL A 93 -2.59 0.01 8.54
CA VAL A 93 -1.83 1.20 8.96
C VAL A 93 -2.73 2.43 8.99
N ASN A 94 -3.46 2.70 7.91
CA ASN A 94 -4.37 3.85 7.83
C ASN A 94 -5.42 3.80 8.94
N THR A 95 -6.10 2.67 9.12
CA THR A 95 -7.16 2.52 10.13
C THR A 95 -6.63 2.75 11.55
N LEU A 96 -5.43 2.25 11.85
CA LEU A 96 -4.78 2.48 13.16
C LEU A 96 -4.38 3.94 13.34
N CYS A 97 -3.84 4.58 12.31
CA CYS A 97 -3.46 5.99 12.35
C CYS A 97 -4.67 6.90 12.57
N ASP A 98 -5.76 6.70 11.82
CA ASP A 98 -6.97 7.51 11.94
C ASP A 98 -7.52 7.48 13.38
N ARG A 99 -7.60 6.30 13.97
CA ARG A 99 -8.08 6.14 15.35
C ARG A 99 -7.10 6.67 16.41
N ALA A 100 -5.80 6.48 16.19
CA ALA A 100 -4.78 7.00 17.08
C ALA A 100 -4.74 8.55 17.06
N LEU A 101 -4.91 9.15 15.88
CA LEU A 101 -5.06 10.59 15.71
C LEU A 101 -6.31 11.12 16.43
N LEU A 102 -7.44 10.43 16.30
CA LEU A 102 -8.65 10.76 17.01
C LEU A 102 -8.45 10.69 18.53
N SER A 103 -7.75 9.67 19.03
CA SER A 103 -7.42 9.54 20.46
C SER A 103 -6.55 10.70 20.95
N ALA A 104 -5.54 11.09 20.17
CA ALA A 104 -4.68 12.23 20.51
C ALA A 104 -5.46 13.55 20.47
N PHE A 105 -6.35 13.72 19.48
CA PHE A 105 -7.21 14.90 19.38
C PHE A 105 -8.14 15.06 20.60
N VAL A 106 -8.77 13.98 21.05
CA VAL A 106 -9.62 13.99 22.26
C VAL A 106 -8.82 14.39 23.52
N ARG A 107 -7.52 14.09 23.56
CA ARG A 107 -6.61 14.52 24.62
C ARG A 107 -6.04 15.93 24.42
N GLU A 108 -6.45 16.63 23.37
CA GLU A 108 -5.90 17.95 23.00
C GLU A 108 -4.37 17.90 22.78
N SER A 109 -3.85 16.77 22.28
CA SER A 109 -2.43 16.56 22.03
C SER A 109 -2.12 16.60 20.54
N HIS A 110 -1.04 17.30 20.20
CA HIS A 110 -0.49 17.32 18.86
C HIS A 110 0.52 16.17 18.61
N GLU A 111 0.69 15.30 19.59
CA GLU A 111 1.57 14.15 19.48
C GLU A 111 0.79 12.86 19.76
N VAL A 112 0.89 11.93 18.80
CA VAL A 112 0.33 10.57 18.92
C VAL A 112 1.33 9.67 19.63
N SER A 113 0.93 9.16 20.77
CA SER A 113 1.75 8.30 21.63
C SER A 113 1.45 6.80 21.39
N TYR A 114 2.27 5.95 22.00
CA TYR A 114 2.03 4.50 22.05
C TYR A 114 0.63 4.17 22.63
N TRP A 115 0.19 4.91 23.63
CA TRP A 115 -1.09 4.67 24.30
C TRP A 115 -2.29 4.95 23.41
N ASP A 116 -2.17 5.94 22.51
CA ASP A 116 -3.20 6.26 21.52
C ASP A 116 -3.36 5.11 20.53
N VAL A 117 -2.25 4.53 20.07
CA VAL A 117 -2.25 3.34 19.19
C VAL A 117 -2.83 2.13 19.91
N ARG A 118 -2.49 1.92 21.17
CA ARG A 118 -3.04 0.82 21.97
C ARG A 118 -4.55 0.94 22.17
N ARG A 119 -5.05 2.16 22.38
CA ARG A 119 -6.49 2.44 22.44
C ARG A 119 -7.16 2.17 21.11
N ALA A 120 -6.59 2.70 20.01
CA ALA A 120 -7.07 2.46 18.64
C ALA A 120 -7.24 0.96 18.32
N ARG A 121 -6.27 0.14 18.70
CA ARG A 121 -6.35 -1.32 18.52
C ARG A 121 -7.50 -1.94 19.29
N ARG A 122 -7.72 -1.53 20.55
CA ARG A 122 -8.79 -2.08 21.39
C ARG A 122 -10.16 -1.76 20.79
N ASP A 123 -10.34 -0.54 20.30
CA ASP A 123 -11.58 -0.10 19.66
C ASP A 123 -11.86 -0.92 18.39
N LEU A 124 -10.81 -1.23 17.61
CA LEU A 124 -10.94 -2.10 16.43
C LEU A 124 -11.32 -3.53 16.77
N ALA A 125 -10.75 -4.08 17.84
CA ALA A 125 -11.08 -5.44 18.30
C ALA A 125 -12.53 -5.54 18.78
N ASN A 126 -13.09 -4.47 19.36
CA ASN A 126 -14.47 -4.42 19.83
C ASN A 126 -15.50 -4.22 18.71
N LEU A 127 -15.06 -3.81 17.50
CA LEU A 127 -15.93 -3.61 16.33
C LEU A 127 -15.90 -4.79 15.36
N ALA A 128 -14.99 -5.75 15.55
CA ALA A 128 -15.01 -6.99 14.80
C ALA A 128 -16.18 -7.86 15.32
N PRO A 129 -17.11 -8.32 14.44
CA PRO A 129 -18.21 -9.20 14.80
C PRO A 129 -17.73 -10.56 15.27
#